data_747489e7a253f4201983a839ea5b6203
#
_entry.id   747489e7a253f4201983a839ea5b6203
#
_cell.length_a   1.000
_cell.length_b   1.000
_cell.length_c   1.000
_cell.angle_alpha   90.00
_cell.angle_beta   90.00
_cell.angle_gamma   90.00
#
_symmetry.space_group_name_H-M   'P 1'
#
loop_
_entity.id
_entity.type
_entity.pdbx_description
1 polymer ?
#
loop_
_entity_poly.entity_id
_entity_poly.type
_entity_poly.pdbx_seq_one_letter_code
_entity_poly.pdbx_strand_id
1 'polypeptide(L)'
;MYFLSLFLVLLHVMMVQSETTLAPALYVFGDSLVDSGNNNFLETTAVANYKPYGIDFPHGPTGRFTNGKTIEDFFSESLGLPCVPAYLSLSNDEKSNVTTGVNYGSGSAGILPETGTALVRFDEQINDFLSTVANDLPKSSANQYLSKSIFVISLGSNDYINNYLKPGTYNSSSIYNPTEYAILLLSKLEQGLRRLYSIGARKFVVFEIGPLGCLPAVVNNANPKPITPCVEAVNKLVIIFNANLPGTILKLRNDLEN
;
A
#
# COMPACT_ATOMS: atom_id res chain seq x y z
N MET A 1 34.50 -34.86 -27.94
CA MET A 1 34.50 -34.74 -26.47
C MET A 1 34.30 -33.31 -25.98
N TYR A 2 34.94 -32.29 -26.53
CA TYR A 2 34.84 -30.88 -26.09
C TYR A 2 33.44 -30.26 -26.29
N PHE A 3 32.69 -30.62 -27.33
CA PHE A 3 31.33 -30.10 -27.57
C PHE A 3 30.32 -30.55 -26.51
N LEU A 4 30.43 -31.77 -26.01
CA LEU A 4 29.53 -32.29 -24.97
C LEU A 4 29.78 -31.62 -23.62
N SER A 5 31.07 -31.34 -23.30
CA SER A 5 31.46 -30.64 -22.08
C SER A 5 31.00 -29.19 -22.07
N LEU A 6 31.06 -28.48 -23.24
CA LEU A 6 30.61 -27.10 -23.36
C LEU A 6 29.08 -27.02 -23.24
N PHE A 7 28.34 -27.98 -23.79
CA PHE A 7 26.90 -28.07 -23.70
C PHE A 7 26.44 -28.33 -22.24
N LEU A 8 27.11 -29.18 -21.52
CA LEU A 8 26.85 -29.46 -20.09
C LEU A 8 27.14 -28.24 -19.21
N VAL A 9 28.20 -27.49 -19.48
CA VAL A 9 28.52 -26.24 -18.77
C VAL A 9 27.45 -25.16 -19.05
N LEU A 10 27.01 -25.01 -20.30
CA LEU A 10 25.93 -24.10 -20.66
C LEU A 10 24.61 -24.49 -20.02
N LEU A 11 24.27 -25.78 -19.95
CA LEU A 11 23.09 -26.29 -19.24
C LEU A 11 23.17 -26.03 -17.72
N HIS A 12 24.38 -26.20 -17.12
CA HIS A 12 24.59 -25.84 -15.71
C HIS A 12 24.46 -24.34 -15.44
N VAL A 13 25.00 -23.49 -16.31
CA VAL A 13 24.87 -22.03 -16.19
C VAL A 13 23.41 -21.59 -16.37
N MET A 14 22.62 -22.24 -17.23
CA MET A 14 21.20 -21.95 -17.36
C MET A 14 20.36 -22.48 -16.17
N MET A 15 20.81 -23.49 -15.42
CA MET A 15 20.11 -24.00 -14.23
C MET A 15 20.42 -23.22 -12.93
N VAL A 16 21.43 -22.35 -12.93
CA VAL A 16 21.87 -21.62 -11.71
C VAL A 16 21.20 -20.24 -11.57
N GLN A 17 20.40 -19.80 -12.51
CA GLN A 17 19.62 -18.55 -12.39
C GLN A 17 18.12 -18.81 -12.14
N SER A 18 17.77 -19.70 -11.24
CA SER A 18 16.52 -19.55 -10.51
C SER A 18 16.79 -18.55 -9.39
N GLU A 19 16.60 -17.27 -9.65
CA GLU A 19 16.48 -16.30 -8.57
C GLU A 19 15.37 -16.81 -7.64
N THR A 20 15.78 -17.28 -6.47
CA THR A 20 14.81 -17.77 -5.47
C THR A 20 14.09 -16.55 -4.93
N THR A 21 12.86 -16.33 -5.38
CA THR A 21 12.01 -15.29 -4.82
C THR A 21 11.83 -15.53 -3.32
N LEU A 22 11.99 -14.48 -2.52
CA LEU A 22 11.87 -14.56 -1.05
C LEU A 22 10.42 -14.74 -0.59
N ALA A 23 9.47 -14.42 -1.46
CA ALA A 23 8.04 -14.62 -1.29
C ALA A 23 7.39 -14.92 -2.65
N PRO A 24 6.29 -15.70 -2.69
CA PRO A 24 5.62 -15.98 -3.96
C PRO A 24 4.91 -14.79 -4.55
N ALA A 25 4.41 -13.87 -3.73
CA ALA A 25 3.71 -12.67 -4.20
C ALA A 25 3.80 -11.52 -3.20
N LEU A 26 3.58 -10.30 -3.73
CA LEU A 26 3.44 -9.06 -2.98
C LEU A 26 2.05 -8.47 -3.24
N TYR A 27 1.23 -8.32 -2.21
CA TYR A 27 -0.07 -7.64 -2.27
C TYR A 27 0.02 -6.31 -1.55
N VAL A 28 -0.41 -5.23 -2.21
CA VAL A 28 -0.22 -3.86 -1.74
C VAL A 28 -1.56 -3.18 -1.57
N PHE A 29 -1.77 -2.58 -0.40
CA PHE A 29 -2.95 -1.80 -0.02
C PHE A 29 -2.48 -0.44 0.50
N GLY A 30 -3.12 0.63 0.08
CA GLY A 30 -2.68 1.93 0.53
C GLY A 30 -3.26 3.11 -0.23
N ASP A 31 -2.56 4.21 -0.05
CA ASP A 31 -2.90 5.48 -0.67
C ASP A 31 -1.91 5.84 -1.81
N SER A 32 -1.75 7.15 -2.07
CA SER A 32 -0.84 7.66 -3.11
C SER A 32 0.62 7.29 -2.91
N LEU A 33 1.05 6.91 -1.70
CA LEU A 33 2.43 6.51 -1.43
C LEU A 33 2.79 5.18 -2.10
N VAL A 34 1.80 4.36 -2.40
CA VAL A 34 1.97 3.03 -2.98
C VAL A 34 1.14 2.79 -4.23
N ASP A 35 0.31 3.73 -4.68
CA ASP A 35 -0.49 3.60 -5.90
C ASP A 35 0.41 3.45 -7.13
N SER A 36 0.33 2.31 -7.82
CA SER A 36 1.09 2.04 -9.05
C SER A 36 0.38 2.49 -10.32
N GLY A 37 -0.79 3.14 -10.19
CA GLY A 37 -1.55 3.71 -11.31
C GLY A 37 -3.04 3.38 -11.31
N ASN A 38 -3.62 2.89 -10.22
CA ASN A 38 -5.06 2.60 -10.11
C ASN A 38 -5.90 3.85 -10.39
N ASN A 39 -5.49 5.01 -9.89
CA ASN A 39 -6.24 6.24 -10.04
C ASN A 39 -6.37 6.72 -11.49
N ASN A 40 -5.55 6.21 -12.43
CA ASN A 40 -5.70 6.52 -13.86
C ASN A 40 -7.02 5.98 -14.47
N PHE A 41 -7.65 5.00 -13.81
CA PHE A 41 -8.87 4.32 -14.25
C PHE A 41 -10.12 4.80 -13.50
N LEU A 42 -9.99 5.86 -12.70
CA LEU A 42 -11.05 6.42 -11.86
C LEU A 42 -11.42 7.85 -12.29
N GLU A 43 -12.67 8.23 -12.08
CA GLU A 43 -13.14 9.62 -12.28
C GLU A 43 -12.68 10.49 -11.10
N THR A 44 -11.40 10.86 -11.06
CA THR A 44 -10.81 11.65 -9.98
C THR A 44 -9.77 12.64 -10.51
N THR A 45 -9.55 13.72 -9.76
CA THR A 45 -8.45 14.65 -9.99
C THR A 45 -7.15 14.24 -9.30
N ALA A 46 -7.21 13.24 -8.42
CA ALA A 46 -6.05 12.68 -7.73
C ALA A 46 -5.32 11.68 -8.66
N VAL A 47 -4.68 12.18 -9.71
CA VAL A 47 -3.93 11.39 -10.69
C VAL A 47 -2.49 11.86 -10.78
N ALA A 48 -1.57 10.97 -11.19
CA ALA A 48 -0.14 11.21 -11.33
C ALA A 48 0.41 10.66 -12.68
N ASN A 49 -0.42 10.68 -13.73
CA ASN A 49 -0.06 10.21 -15.07
C ASN A 49 0.44 11.32 -16.00
N TYR A 50 1.02 12.37 -15.44
CA TYR A 50 1.58 13.53 -16.16
C TYR A 50 2.88 14.02 -15.51
N LYS A 51 3.73 14.68 -16.29
CA LYS A 51 5.00 15.26 -15.80
C LYS A 51 4.75 16.38 -14.78
N PRO A 52 5.57 16.48 -13.68
CA PRO A 52 6.88 15.83 -13.52
C PRO A 52 6.82 14.42 -12.89
N TYR A 53 5.65 13.87 -12.57
CA TYR A 53 5.56 12.49 -12.12
C TYR A 53 6.21 11.55 -13.14
N GLY A 54 6.89 10.52 -12.65
CA GLY A 54 7.54 9.51 -13.49
C GLY A 54 8.70 9.99 -14.34
N ILE A 55 9.25 11.19 -14.10
CA ILE A 55 10.36 11.73 -14.90
C ILE A 55 11.61 10.84 -14.85
N ASP A 56 11.83 10.15 -13.74
CA ASP A 56 12.94 9.21 -13.50
C ASP A 56 12.50 7.74 -13.58
N PHE A 57 11.23 7.48 -13.91
CA PHE A 57 10.73 6.11 -14.08
C PHE A 57 10.93 5.66 -15.54
N PRO A 58 11.38 4.41 -15.77
CA PRO A 58 11.73 3.95 -17.13
C PRO A 58 10.60 4.08 -18.16
N HIS A 59 9.35 4.00 -17.72
CA HIS A 59 8.17 4.09 -18.57
C HIS A 59 7.46 5.45 -18.52
N GLY A 60 8.08 6.47 -17.88
CA GLY A 60 7.49 7.79 -17.72
C GLY A 60 6.34 7.82 -16.70
N PRO A 61 5.39 8.76 -16.84
CA PRO A 61 4.26 8.92 -15.92
C PRO A 61 3.30 7.73 -16.02
N THR A 62 3.29 6.88 -15.01
CA THR A 62 2.45 5.67 -14.95
C THR A 62 1.28 5.79 -13.96
N GLY A 63 1.18 6.91 -13.24
CA GLY A 63 0.21 7.10 -12.17
C GLY A 63 0.80 6.96 -10.76
N ARG A 64 2.10 6.65 -10.64
CA ARG A 64 2.84 6.71 -9.38
C ARG A 64 3.01 8.16 -8.93
N PHE A 65 2.64 8.47 -7.69
CA PHE A 65 2.73 9.84 -7.13
C PHE A 65 4.16 10.21 -6.72
N THR A 66 5.12 9.90 -7.57
CA THR A 66 6.55 10.16 -7.40
C THR A 66 7.19 10.44 -8.76
N ASN A 67 8.40 11.00 -8.76
CA ASN A 67 9.18 11.16 -9.97
C ASN A 67 9.80 9.85 -10.49
N GLY A 68 9.80 8.77 -9.67
CA GLY A 68 10.41 7.49 -10.02
C GLY A 68 9.63 6.30 -9.48
N LYS A 69 10.32 5.42 -8.78
CA LYS A 69 9.75 4.26 -8.11
C LYS A 69 9.04 4.66 -6.84
N THR A 70 8.00 3.92 -6.49
CA THR A 70 7.34 3.96 -5.19
C THR A 70 7.96 2.91 -4.26
N ILE A 71 7.51 2.88 -3.01
CA ILE A 71 8.10 1.99 -1.99
C ILE A 71 7.86 0.52 -2.31
N GLU A 72 6.72 0.17 -2.91
CA GLU A 72 6.39 -1.21 -3.29
C GLU A 72 7.22 -1.70 -4.49
N ASP A 73 7.68 -0.82 -5.38
CA ASP A 73 8.59 -1.19 -6.46
C ASP A 73 9.93 -1.69 -5.87
N PHE A 74 10.44 -1.02 -4.81
CA PHE A 74 11.65 -1.46 -4.11
C PHE A 74 11.42 -2.76 -3.31
N PHE A 75 10.24 -2.96 -2.74
CA PHE A 75 9.89 -4.25 -2.12
C PHE A 75 9.88 -5.36 -3.15
N SER A 76 9.25 -5.14 -4.30
CA SER A 76 9.23 -6.12 -5.39
C SER A 76 10.64 -6.53 -5.79
N GLU A 77 11.51 -5.55 -6.05
CA GLU A 77 12.92 -5.80 -6.39
C GLU A 77 13.66 -6.58 -5.28
N SER A 78 13.48 -6.18 -4.03
CA SER A 78 14.14 -6.83 -2.89
C SER A 78 13.67 -8.27 -2.67
N LEU A 79 12.46 -8.61 -3.11
CA LEU A 79 11.88 -9.95 -3.04
C LEU A 79 12.20 -10.80 -4.27
N GLY A 80 12.87 -10.24 -5.29
CA GLY A 80 13.09 -10.89 -6.58
C GLY A 80 11.80 -11.02 -7.40
N LEU A 81 10.84 -10.13 -7.19
CA LEU A 81 9.55 -10.11 -7.89
C LEU A 81 9.53 -8.98 -8.94
N PRO A 82 8.75 -9.12 -10.02
CA PRO A 82 8.45 -7.99 -10.90
C PRO A 82 7.65 -6.92 -10.13
N CYS A 83 7.69 -5.67 -10.60
CA CYS A 83 6.81 -4.62 -10.09
C CYS A 83 5.36 -5.07 -10.16
N VAL A 84 4.63 -4.97 -9.05
CA VAL A 84 3.23 -5.41 -9.00
C VAL A 84 2.32 -4.46 -9.77
N PRO A 85 1.47 -4.96 -10.67
CA PRO A 85 0.59 -4.14 -11.49
C PRO A 85 -0.54 -3.52 -10.65
N ALA A 86 -1.05 -2.38 -11.10
CA ALA A 86 -2.27 -1.79 -10.57
C ALA A 86 -3.49 -2.66 -10.90
N TYR A 87 -4.31 -3.00 -9.92
CA TYR A 87 -5.47 -3.88 -10.08
C TYR A 87 -6.45 -3.42 -11.18
N LEU A 88 -6.73 -2.12 -11.23
CA LEU A 88 -7.65 -1.54 -12.20
C LEU A 88 -7.07 -1.46 -13.63
N SER A 89 -5.76 -1.62 -13.79
CA SER A 89 -5.13 -1.66 -15.12
C SER A 89 -5.27 -3.01 -15.81
N LEU A 90 -5.62 -4.06 -15.08
CA LEU A 90 -5.63 -5.43 -15.56
C LEU A 90 -6.98 -5.79 -16.20
N SER A 91 -6.95 -6.33 -17.40
CA SER A 91 -8.07 -7.05 -17.99
C SER A 91 -8.37 -8.35 -17.22
N ASN A 92 -9.53 -8.96 -17.46
CA ASN A 92 -9.89 -10.21 -16.79
C ASN A 92 -8.91 -11.35 -17.12
N ASP A 93 -8.41 -11.41 -18.36
CA ASP A 93 -7.44 -12.42 -18.77
C ASP A 93 -6.07 -12.18 -18.08
N GLU A 94 -5.65 -10.92 -17.92
CA GLU A 94 -4.41 -10.60 -17.22
C GLU A 94 -4.51 -10.91 -15.72
N LYS A 95 -5.65 -10.62 -15.07
CA LYS A 95 -5.88 -10.94 -13.66
C LYS A 95 -5.66 -12.41 -13.35
N SER A 96 -6.17 -13.31 -14.19
CA SER A 96 -6.01 -14.77 -14.02
C SER A 96 -4.58 -15.27 -14.26
N ASN A 97 -3.72 -14.46 -14.86
CA ASN A 97 -2.32 -14.79 -15.13
C ASN A 97 -1.31 -14.11 -14.18
N VAL A 98 -1.74 -13.14 -13.38
CA VAL A 98 -0.86 -12.46 -12.40
C VAL A 98 -0.67 -13.34 -11.18
N THR A 99 0.51 -13.99 -11.10
CA THR A 99 0.87 -14.88 -10.00
C THR A 99 1.85 -14.27 -8.99
N THR A 100 2.33 -13.05 -9.21
CA THR A 100 3.37 -12.43 -8.36
C THR A 100 2.84 -11.31 -7.46
N GLY A 101 1.52 -11.12 -7.44
CA GLY A 101 0.84 -10.13 -6.60
C GLY A 101 0.22 -8.98 -7.40
N VAL A 102 -0.52 -8.14 -6.69
CA VAL A 102 -1.31 -7.03 -7.26
C VAL A 102 -1.29 -5.85 -6.30
N ASN A 103 -1.32 -4.65 -6.85
CA ASN A 103 -1.41 -3.40 -6.12
C ASN A 103 -2.85 -2.86 -6.17
N TYR A 104 -3.50 -2.74 -5.00
CA TYR A 104 -4.85 -2.19 -4.83
C TYR A 104 -4.83 -0.74 -4.31
N GLY A 105 -3.64 -0.18 -4.04
CA GLY A 105 -3.48 1.18 -3.51
C GLY A 105 -4.11 2.22 -4.43
N SER A 106 -4.74 3.23 -3.84
CA SER A 106 -5.44 4.29 -4.57
C SER A 106 -5.15 5.66 -3.97
N GLY A 107 -4.73 6.60 -4.78
CA GLY A 107 -4.45 7.98 -4.35
C GLY A 107 -5.65 8.58 -3.60
N SER A 108 -5.40 9.31 -2.52
CA SER A 108 -6.38 9.89 -1.59
C SER A 108 -7.14 8.90 -0.69
N ALA A 109 -6.92 7.60 -0.78
CA ALA A 109 -7.54 6.63 0.11
C ALA A 109 -7.14 6.86 1.57
N GLY A 110 -8.09 6.67 2.48
CA GLY A 110 -7.88 6.64 3.93
C GLY A 110 -8.27 5.31 4.54
N ILE A 111 -8.02 5.19 5.84
CA ILE A 111 -8.52 4.08 6.67
C ILE A 111 -10.04 4.20 6.84
N LEU A 112 -10.54 5.44 7.02
CA LEU A 112 -11.96 5.70 7.15
C LEU A 112 -12.63 5.79 5.78
N PRO A 113 -13.84 5.22 5.63
CA PRO A 113 -14.55 5.22 4.35
C PRO A 113 -14.96 6.61 3.87
N GLU A 114 -15.11 7.58 4.77
CA GLU A 114 -15.43 8.97 4.44
C GLU A 114 -14.20 9.81 4.10
N THR A 115 -12.97 9.31 4.30
CA THR A 115 -11.75 10.10 4.07
C THR A 115 -11.47 10.31 2.59
N GLY A 116 -11.27 11.58 2.22
CA GLY A 116 -10.88 12.00 0.89
C GLY A 116 -11.99 11.80 -0.15
N THR A 117 -11.63 12.05 -1.39
CA THR A 117 -12.49 11.83 -2.56
C THR A 117 -12.10 10.54 -3.27
N ALA A 118 -11.40 9.64 -2.57
CA ALA A 118 -10.93 8.39 -3.13
C ALA A 118 -12.12 7.51 -3.52
N LEU A 119 -11.96 6.87 -4.65
CA LEU A 119 -12.97 6.00 -5.22
C LEU A 119 -12.69 4.52 -4.92
N VAL A 120 -11.47 4.20 -4.42
CA VAL A 120 -11.12 2.85 -3.95
C VAL A 120 -10.57 2.96 -2.53
N ARG A 121 -11.45 2.88 -1.54
CA ARG A 121 -11.17 2.97 -0.11
C ARG A 121 -10.58 1.66 0.39
N PHE A 122 -10.03 1.65 1.60
CA PHE A 122 -9.40 0.46 2.15
C PHE A 122 -10.30 -0.78 2.13
N ASP A 123 -11.57 -0.63 2.49
CA ASP A 123 -12.54 -1.73 2.44
C ASP A 123 -12.79 -2.24 1.02
N GLU A 124 -12.80 -1.35 0.03
CA GLU A 124 -12.96 -1.68 -1.38
C GLU A 124 -11.71 -2.36 -1.93
N GLN A 125 -10.51 -1.91 -1.55
CA GLN A 125 -9.25 -2.59 -1.88
C GLN A 125 -9.25 -4.03 -1.36
N ILE A 126 -9.77 -4.27 -0.15
CA ILE A 126 -9.92 -5.63 0.39
C ILE A 126 -10.99 -6.43 -0.38
N ASN A 127 -12.06 -5.81 -0.85
CA ASN A 127 -13.05 -6.48 -1.71
C ASN A 127 -12.46 -6.87 -3.08
N ASP A 128 -11.64 -6.01 -3.67
CA ASP A 128 -10.93 -6.30 -4.91
C ASP A 128 -9.95 -7.47 -4.73
N PHE A 129 -9.25 -7.50 -3.60
CA PHE A 129 -8.40 -8.63 -3.24
C PHE A 129 -9.21 -9.93 -3.05
N LEU A 130 -10.39 -9.86 -2.41
CA LEU A 130 -11.31 -11.00 -2.31
C LEU A 130 -11.71 -11.53 -3.69
N SER A 131 -11.97 -10.63 -4.64
CA SER A 131 -12.28 -10.98 -6.03
C SER A 131 -11.11 -11.70 -6.69
N THR A 132 -9.88 -11.22 -6.50
CA THR A 132 -8.66 -11.88 -6.96
C THR A 132 -8.53 -13.31 -6.40
N VAL A 133 -8.72 -13.48 -5.09
CA VAL A 133 -8.64 -14.80 -4.44
C VAL A 133 -9.72 -15.76 -4.96
N ALA A 134 -10.92 -15.26 -5.18
CA ALA A 134 -12.06 -16.08 -5.62
C ALA A 134 -11.96 -16.51 -7.07
N ASN A 135 -11.42 -15.66 -7.95
CA ASN A 135 -11.49 -15.83 -9.39
C ASN A 135 -10.14 -16.17 -10.04
N ASP A 136 -9.03 -15.66 -9.47
CA ASP A 136 -7.74 -15.66 -10.15
C ASP A 136 -6.73 -16.63 -9.51
N LEU A 137 -6.94 -17.06 -8.26
CA LEU A 137 -6.04 -17.99 -7.58
C LEU A 137 -6.57 -19.44 -7.61
N PRO A 138 -5.69 -20.44 -7.80
CA PRO A 138 -6.09 -21.86 -7.74
C PRO A 138 -6.62 -22.23 -6.35
N LYS A 139 -7.89 -22.63 -6.25
CA LYS A 139 -8.57 -22.92 -4.97
C LYS A 139 -7.85 -23.94 -4.09
N SER A 140 -7.18 -24.93 -4.70
CA SER A 140 -6.47 -26.00 -3.97
C SER A 140 -5.20 -25.54 -3.27
N SER A 141 -4.58 -24.44 -3.68
CA SER A 141 -3.29 -23.95 -3.16
C SER A 141 -3.33 -22.51 -2.63
N ALA A 142 -4.47 -21.81 -2.80
CA ALA A 142 -4.60 -20.40 -2.45
C ALA A 142 -4.15 -20.09 -0.99
N ASN A 143 -4.61 -20.86 -0.02
CA ASN A 143 -4.26 -20.64 1.39
C ASN A 143 -2.75 -20.79 1.65
N GLN A 144 -2.11 -21.80 1.08
CA GLN A 144 -0.67 -22.01 1.23
C GLN A 144 0.12 -20.89 0.52
N TYR A 145 -0.35 -20.46 -0.63
CA TYR A 145 0.25 -19.40 -1.42
C TYR A 145 0.15 -18.04 -0.69
N LEU A 146 -1.05 -17.67 -0.23
CA LEU A 146 -1.29 -16.43 0.50
C LEU A 146 -0.54 -16.38 1.84
N SER A 147 -0.46 -17.51 2.57
CA SER A 147 0.27 -17.54 3.85
C SER A 147 1.78 -17.30 3.73
N LYS A 148 2.35 -17.52 2.54
CA LYS A 148 3.75 -17.24 2.24
C LYS A 148 3.98 -15.88 1.61
N SER A 149 2.93 -15.27 1.05
CA SER A 149 2.97 -13.96 0.41
C SER A 149 3.10 -12.83 1.42
N ILE A 150 3.56 -11.67 0.95
CA ILE A 150 3.71 -10.45 1.77
C ILE A 150 2.58 -9.48 1.46
N PHE A 151 2.02 -8.90 2.51
CA PHE A 151 0.93 -7.91 2.46
C PHE A 151 1.44 -6.59 3.00
N VAL A 152 1.54 -5.58 2.14
CA VAL A 152 1.97 -4.23 2.50
C VAL A 152 0.75 -3.34 2.69
N ILE A 153 0.69 -2.64 3.82
CA ILE A 153 -0.37 -1.69 4.16
C ILE A 153 0.25 -0.33 4.46
N SER A 154 -0.07 0.68 3.66
CA SER A 154 0.40 2.07 3.81
C SER A 154 -0.79 3.03 3.73
N LEU A 155 -1.42 3.32 4.88
CA LEU A 155 -2.64 4.12 5.00
C LEU A 155 -2.63 4.98 6.27
N GLY A 156 -3.42 6.03 6.26
CA GLY A 156 -3.68 6.89 7.41
C GLY A 156 -3.27 8.35 7.22
N SER A 157 -2.36 8.64 6.30
CA SER A 157 -1.94 10.00 6.00
C SER A 157 -3.12 10.88 5.59
N ASN A 158 -3.97 10.38 4.72
CA ASN A 158 -5.13 11.11 4.21
C ASN A 158 -6.20 11.32 5.29
N ASP A 159 -6.32 10.41 6.26
CA ASP A 159 -7.24 10.59 7.39
C ASP A 159 -6.88 11.83 8.21
N TYR A 160 -5.60 12.18 8.29
CA TYR A 160 -5.20 13.45 8.91
C TYR A 160 -5.30 14.63 7.95
N ILE A 161 -4.63 14.60 6.78
CA ILE A 161 -4.51 15.78 5.91
C ILE A 161 -5.77 16.10 5.13
N ASN A 162 -6.56 15.10 4.78
CA ASN A 162 -7.78 15.22 3.96
C ASN A 162 -9.09 15.00 4.74
N ASN A 163 -9.02 14.76 6.06
CA ASN A 163 -10.19 14.62 6.92
C ASN A 163 -10.00 15.44 8.21
N TYR A 164 -9.23 14.99 9.19
CA TYR A 164 -9.13 15.61 10.53
C TYR A 164 -8.70 17.08 10.48
N LEU A 165 -7.79 17.44 9.60
CA LEU A 165 -7.30 18.80 9.40
C LEU A 165 -8.14 19.63 8.40
N LYS A 166 -9.35 19.15 8.06
CA LYS A 166 -10.29 19.82 7.16
C LYS A 166 -11.64 20.08 7.83
N PRO A 167 -11.71 20.86 8.93
CA PRO A 167 -12.95 21.05 9.71
C PRO A 167 -14.08 21.74 8.92
N GLY A 168 -13.77 22.39 7.80
CA GLY A 168 -14.80 22.95 6.90
C GLY A 168 -15.49 21.92 6.00
N THR A 169 -14.92 20.71 5.88
CA THR A 169 -15.46 19.64 5.05
C THR A 169 -15.90 18.45 5.90
N TYR A 170 -15.17 18.16 6.97
CA TYR A 170 -15.40 17.04 7.87
C TYR A 170 -15.56 17.54 9.31
N ASN A 171 -16.36 16.84 10.09
CA ASN A 171 -16.60 17.14 11.51
C ASN A 171 -15.74 16.34 12.48
N SER A 172 -14.81 15.53 11.98
CA SER A 172 -14.00 14.60 12.76
C SER A 172 -13.23 15.28 13.90
N SER A 173 -12.60 16.42 13.63
CA SER A 173 -11.87 17.17 14.67
C SER A 173 -12.77 17.89 15.68
N SER A 174 -14.06 17.99 15.40
CA SER A 174 -15.06 18.51 16.36
C SER A 174 -15.67 17.40 17.24
N ILE A 175 -15.66 16.16 16.75
CA ILE A 175 -16.22 14.99 17.43
C ILE A 175 -15.16 14.28 18.26
N TYR A 176 -13.96 14.12 17.73
CA TYR A 176 -12.87 13.35 18.32
C TYR A 176 -11.71 14.24 18.72
N ASN A 177 -11.23 14.13 19.94
CA ASN A 177 -9.91 14.65 20.27
C ASN A 177 -8.79 13.85 19.57
N PRO A 178 -7.53 14.32 19.55
CA PRO A 178 -6.45 13.65 18.81
C PRO A 178 -6.24 12.17 19.20
N THR A 179 -6.40 11.83 20.47
CA THR A 179 -6.23 10.44 20.96
C THR A 179 -7.38 9.56 20.52
N GLU A 180 -8.62 10.04 20.66
CA GLU A 180 -9.82 9.33 20.22
C GLU A 180 -9.80 9.07 18.72
N TYR A 181 -9.34 10.05 17.92
CA TYR A 181 -9.22 9.90 16.48
C TYR A 181 -8.19 8.84 16.09
N ALA A 182 -7.01 8.86 16.72
CA ALA A 182 -6.00 7.83 16.50
C ALA A 182 -6.50 6.42 16.86
N ILE A 183 -7.23 6.29 17.99
CA ILE A 183 -7.84 5.01 18.41
C ILE A 183 -8.90 4.55 17.39
N LEU A 184 -9.73 5.45 16.89
CA LEU A 184 -10.71 5.15 15.83
C LEU A 184 -10.02 4.60 14.58
N LEU A 185 -8.96 5.27 14.10
CA LEU A 185 -8.20 4.83 12.92
C LEU A 185 -7.58 3.45 13.15
N LEU A 186 -6.94 3.24 14.29
CA LEU A 186 -6.31 1.95 14.64
C LEU A 186 -7.33 0.83 14.74
N SER A 187 -8.52 1.10 15.30
CA SER A 187 -9.61 0.12 15.35
C SER A 187 -10.10 -0.28 13.96
N LYS A 188 -10.20 0.66 13.04
CA LYS A 188 -10.60 0.39 11.65
C LYS A 188 -9.51 -0.33 10.87
N LEU A 189 -8.25 0.05 11.07
CA LEU A 189 -7.10 -0.66 10.51
C LEU A 189 -7.05 -2.12 10.99
N GLU A 190 -7.23 -2.36 12.31
CA GLU A 190 -7.32 -3.69 12.90
C GLU A 190 -8.42 -4.54 12.23
N GLN A 191 -9.61 -3.97 11.99
CA GLN A 191 -10.69 -4.66 11.30
C GLN A 191 -10.30 -5.09 9.88
N GLY A 192 -9.64 -4.22 9.10
CA GLY A 192 -9.15 -4.55 7.77
C GLY A 192 -8.09 -5.67 7.80
N LEU A 193 -7.13 -5.59 8.73
CA LEU A 193 -6.10 -6.62 8.90
C LEU A 193 -6.70 -7.98 9.29
N ARG A 194 -7.72 -8.02 10.16
CA ARG A 194 -8.46 -9.24 10.49
C ARG A 194 -9.18 -9.83 9.28
N ARG A 195 -9.76 -9.00 8.42
CA ARG A 195 -10.37 -9.46 7.16
C ARG A 195 -9.31 -10.09 6.25
N LEU A 196 -8.19 -9.42 6.02
CA LEU A 196 -7.09 -9.96 5.21
C LEU A 196 -6.57 -11.29 5.78
N TYR A 197 -6.42 -11.38 7.11
CA TYR A 197 -6.02 -12.62 7.78
C TYR A 197 -7.02 -13.75 7.55
N SER A 198 -8.31 -13.48 7.64
CA SER A 198 -9.37 -14.47 7.42
C SER A 198 -9.39 -15.02 5.98
N ILE A 199 -8.88 -14.24 5.01
CA ILE A 199 -8.75 -14.63 3.61
C ILE A 199 -7.50 -15.52 3.37
N GLY A 200 -6.53 -15.48 4.26
CA GLY A 200 -5.30 -16.29 4.14
C GLY A 200 -3.99 -15.53 4.33
N ALA A 201 -4.02 -14.21 4.45
CA ALA A 201 -2.82 -13.40 4.71
C ALA A 201 -2.19 -13.74 6.06
N ARG A 202 -0.84 -13.82 6.13
CA ARG A 202 -0.10 -14.17 7.35
C ARG A 202 1.11 -13.27 7.60
N LYS A 203 1.64 -12.62 6.58
CA LYS A 203 2.86 -11.80 6.68
C LYS A 203 2.52 -10.36 6.28
N PHE A 204 2.46 -9.49 7.27
CA PHE A 204 2.08 -8.09 7.09
C PHE A 204 3.27 -7.16 7.31
N VAL A 205 3.38 -6.16 6.46
CA VAL A 205 4.21 -4.97 6.63
C VAL A 205 3.26 -3.79 6.74
N VAL A 206 3.10 -3.24 7.93
CA VAL A 206 2.22 -2.10 8.19
C VAL A 206 3.08 -0.88 8.46
N PHE A 207 2.91 0.16 7.66
CA PHE A 207 3.70 1.39 7.80
C PHE A 207 3.13 2.30 8.87
N GLU A 208 4.04 2.95 9.59
CA GLU A 208 3.73 4.15 10.35
C GLU A 208 3.42 5.32 9.40
N ILE A 209 2.71 6.32 9.91
CA ILE A 209 2.45 7.56 9.17
C ILE A 209 3.68 8.47 9.30
N GLY A 210 4.15 8.99 8.17
CA GLY A 210 5.29 9.92 8.13
C GLY A 210 4.99 11.28 8.79
N PRO A 211 5.99 12.17 8.91
CA PRO A 211 5.86 13.48 9.55
C PRO A 211 5.06 14.45 8.67
N LEU A 212 3.73 14.34 8.69
CA LEU A 212 2.81 15.12 7.86
C LEU A 212 2.95 16.62 8.01
N GLY A 213 3.37 17.10 9.19
CA GLY A 213 3.64 18.51 9.44
C GLY A 213 4.80 19.08 8.62
N CYS A 214 5.64 18.22 8.03
CA CYS A 214 6.77 18.63 7.19
C CYS A 214 6.42 18.64 5.70
N LEU A 215 5.21 18.24 5.32
CA LEU A 215 4.77 18.29 3.94
C LEU A 215 4.72 19.74 3.44
N PRO A 216 5.26 20.06 2.24
CA PRO A 216 5.24 21.41 1.70
C PRO A 216 3.84 22.03 1.68
N ALA A 217 2.83 21.25 1.34
CA ALA A 217 1.43 21.71 1.33
C ALA A 217 0.94 22.09 2.74
N VAL A 218 1.32 21.34 3.77
CA VAL A 218 0.93 21.63 5.17
C VAL A 218 1.65 22.89 5.66
N VAL A 219 2.96 22.98 5.42
CA VAL A 219 3.77 24.16 5.80
C VAL A 219 3.29 25.43 5.07
N ASN A 220 3.03 25.31 3.77
CA ASN A 220 2.60 26.45 2.95
C ASN A 220 1.18 26.95 3.29
N ASN A 221 0.32 26.09 3.79
CA ASN A 221 -1.05 26.46 4.18
C ASN A 221 -1.20 26.84 5.65
N ALA A 222 -0.13 26.68 6.46
CA ALA A 222 -0.17 27.03 7.87
C ALA A 222 -0.28 28.54 8.09
N ASN A 223 -1.14 28.95 9.04
CA ASN A 223 -1.32 30.33 9.45
C ASN A 223 -1.50 30.38 10.99
N PRO A 224 -0.58 30.98 11.74
CA PRO A 224 0.67 31.60 11.26
C PRO A 224 1.66 30.55 10.70
N LYS A 225 2.62 31.02 9.89
CA LYS A 225 3.69 30.17 9.39
C LYS A 225 4.50 29.58 10.55
N PRO A 226 4.95 28.31 10.47
CA PRO A 226 5.77 27.73 11.53
C PRO A 226 7.15 28.40 11.57
N ILE A 227 7.70 28.50 12.78
CA ILE A 227 9.08 28.99 13.01
C ILE A 227 10.10 27.90 12.67
N THR A 228 9.69 26.63 12.81
CA THR A 228 10.47 25.44 12.48
C THR A 228 10.20 25.01 11.03
N PRO A 229 11.01 24.13 10.43
CA PRO A 229 10.76 23.61 9.07
C PRO A 229 9.40 22.89 8.93
N CYS A 230 8.78 22.48 10.04
CA CYS A 230 7.55 21.69 10.05
C CYS A 230 6.48 22.32 10.95
N VAL A 231 5.22 22.00 10.69
CA VAL A 231 4.09 22.31 11.59
C VAL A 231 4.04 21.22 12.67
N GLU A 232 4.73 21.46 13.79
CA GLU A 232 4.91 20.46 14.85
C GLU A 232 3.60 20.01 15.50
N ALA A 233 2.57 20.88 15.52
CA ALA A 233 1.25 20.52 16.00
C ALA A 233 0.64 19.36 15.18
N VAL A 234 0.89 19.32 13.87
CA VAL A 234 0.43 18.23 12.99
C VAL A 234 1.24 16.95 13.24
N ASN A 235 2.57 17.07 13.43
CA ASN A 235 3.40 15.91 13.74
C ASN A 235 2.99 15.26 15.07
N LYS A 236 2.59 16.06 16.07
CA LYS A 236 2.09 15.52 17.35
C LYS A 236 0.83 14.66 17.21
N LEU A 237 -0.07 14.97 16.27
CA LEU A 237 -1.25 14.12 15.99
C LEU A 237 -0.82 12.74 15.48
N VAL A 238 0.11 12.73 14.55
CA VAL A 238 0.64 11.50 13.91
C VAL A 238 1.40 10.63 14.92
N ILE A 239 2.19 11.27 15.81
CA ILE A 239 2.93 10.56 16.87
C ILE A 239 1.98 9.74 17.75
N ILE A 240 0.77 10.23 18.04
CA ILE A 240 -0.21 9.48 18.86
C ILE A 240 -0.62 8.18 18.15
N PHE A 241 -0.89 8.23 16.85
CA PHE A 241 -1.21 7.04 16.05
C PHE A 241 -0.03 6.05 16.04
N ASN A 242 1.15 6.53 15.67
CA ASN A 242 2.35 5.70 15.56
C ASN A 242 2.75 5.06 16.90
N ALA A 243 2.62 5.77 18.01
CA ALA A 243 2.93 5.24 19.34
C ALA A 243 1.98 4.11 19.78
N ASN A 244 0.75 4.10 19.27
CA ASN A 244 -0.25 3.06 19.60
C ASN A 244 -0.29 1.92 18.57
N LEU A 245 0.22 2.11 17.35
CA LEU A 245 0.21 1.10 16.29
C LEU A 245 0.89 -0.22 16.71
N PRO A 246 2.11 -0.24 17.31
CA PRO A 246 2.75 -1.48 17.72
C PRO A 246 1.91 -2.29 18.72
N GLY A 247 1.27 -1.61 19.68
CA GLY A 247 0.37 -2.25 20.65
C GLY A 247 -0.86 -2.90 19.98
N THR A 248 -1.44 -2.22 18.98
CA THR A 248 -2.55 -2.74 18.18
C THR A 248 -2.12 -3.98 17.40
N ILE A 249 -0.96 -3.96 16.76
CA ILE A 249 -0.43 -5.10 15.99
C ILE A 249 -0.11 -6.28 16.92
N LEU A 250 0.51 -6.03 18.09
CA LEU A 250 0.81 -7.08 19.06
C LEU A 250 -0.47 -7.75 19.59
N LYS A 251 -1.48 -6.96 19.92
CA LYS A 251 -2.80 -7.48 20.33
C LYS A 251 -3.40 -8.35 19.23
N LEU A 252 -3.41 -7.83 17.98
CA LEU A 252 -3.96 -8.55 16.84
C LEU A 252 -3.23 -9.89 16.63
N ARG A 253 -1.91 -9.91 16.73
CA ARG A 253 -1.10 -11.12 16.63
C ARG A 253 -1.51 -12.13 17.69
N ASN A 254 -1.58 -11.74 18.96
CA ASN A 254 -1.97 -12.62 20.06
C ASN A 254 -3.38 -13.20 19.89
N ASP A 255 -4.32 -12.38 19.37
CA ASP A 255 -5.72 -12.80 19.13
C ASP A 255 -5.86 -13.81 17.98
N LEU A 256 -4.95 -13.78 16.99
CA LEU A 256 -5.02 -14.57 15.77
C LEU A 256 -4.12 -15.83 15.79
N GLU A 257 -3.13 -15.89 16.68
CA GLU A 257 -2.28 -17.06 16.87
C GLU A 257 -2.90 -18.10 17.82
N ASN A 258 -3.99 -17.74 18.51
CA ASN A 258 -4.81 -18.63 19.39
C ASN A 258 -6.09 -19.05 18.67
#